data_6485a84afec755fe4e760f47eca58c94
#
_entry.id   6485a84afec755fe4e760f47eca58c94
#
_cell.length_a   1.000
_cell.length_b   1.000
_cell.length_c   1.000
_cell.angle_alpha   90.00
_cell.angle_beta   90.00
_cell.angle_gamma   90.00
#
_symmetry.space_group_name_H-M   'P 1'
#
loop_
_entity.id
_entity.type
_entity.pdbx_description
1 polymer ?
#
loop_
_entity_poly.entity_id
_entity_poly.type
_entity_poly.pdbx_seq_one_letter_code
_entity_poly.pdbx_strand_id
1 'polypeptide(L)'
;DTGTPPSYAREMYFDFIAKLHQTRCQLVVLAGNHDSVAMLGESQNLLQQLSTRVISAVSDNIAEQVFVLGSLKTEQQAVICAIPFIRARDVVKSYAGQSADEKQRSLQQAITGHYQRLFSEAQALAAAGKSDEGRLPIIATGHLTTIGASTSESVRDIYIGTLEAFPASEFPDADYIALGHIHRPQKVTKSEHIRYSGSPIALSFDEANTQKSIVIAEFKDGELSHVELTP
;
A
#
# COMPACT_ATOMS: atom_id res chain seq x y z
N ASP A 1 1.44 14.87 1.15
CA ASP A 1 0.01 14.93 1.49
C ASP A 1 -0.79 15.94 0.69
N THR A 2 -0.19 16.54 -0.31
CA THR A 2 -0.86 17.44 -1.25
C THR A 2 -0.39 17.12 -2.67
N GLY A 3 -1.27 17.31 -3.67
CA GLY A 3 -0.93 17.11 -5.08
C GLY A 3 0.19 18.02 -5.60
N THR A 4 0.50 19.09 -4.85
CA THR A 4 1.56 20.07 -5.17
C THR A 4 2.33 20.42 -3.88
N PRO A 5 3.20 19.53 -3.40
CA PRO A 5 3.97 19.80 -2.18
C PRO A 5 4.95 20.97 -2.40
N PRO A 6 5.15 21.82 -1.38
CA PRO A 6 6.13 22.90 -1.45
C PRO A 6 7.56 22.36 -1.54
N SER A 7 8.51 23.19 -1.98
CA SER A 7 9.89 22.77 -2.25
C SER A 7 10.55 22.11 -1.04
N TYR A 8 10.37 22.68 0.16
CA TYR A 8 10.96 22.12 1.37
C TYR A 8 10.44 20.69 1.68
N ALA A 9 9.18 20.40 1.40
CA ALA A 9 8.62 19.06 1.62
C ALA A 9 9.19 18.05 0.61
N ARG A 10 9.44 18.49 -0.63
CA ARG A 10 10.13 17.66 -1.64
C ARG A 10 11.59 17.42 -1.26
N GLU A 11 12.28 18.42 -0.74
CA GLU A 11 13.65 18.29 -0.22
C GLU A 11 13.69 17.27 0.92
N MET A 12 12.77 17.35 1.88
CA MET A 12 12.67 16.36 2.96
C MET A 12 12.42 14.93 2.45
N TYR A 13 11.58 14.78 1.42
CA TYR A 13 11.31 13.48 0.80
C TYR A 13 12.57 12.87 0.17
N PHE A 14 13.30 13.64 -0.61
CA PHE A 14 14.54 13.15 -1.24
C PHE A 14 15.66 12.93 -0.22
N ASP A 15 15.75 13.77 0.79
CA ASP A 15 16.70 13.63 1.89
C ASP A 15 16.44 12.35 2.69
N PHE A 16 15.17 12.04 2.96
CA PHE A 16 14.78 10.80 3.61
C PHE A 16 15.21 9.58 2.79
N ILE A 17 14.94 9.58 1.48
CA ILE A 17 15.34 8.48 0.60
C ILE A 17 16.86 8.31 0.58
N ALA A 18 17.61 9.40 0.45
CA ALA A 18 19.07 9.37 0.46
C ALA A 18 19.65 8.80 1.77
N LYS A 19 19.09 9.21 2.91
CA LYS A 19 19.49 8.69 4.24
C LYS A 19 19.12 7.21 4.40
N LEU A 20 17.92 6.81 3.96
CA LEU A 20 17.48 5.43 4.04
C LEU A 20 18.33 4.51 3.17
N HIS A 21 18.71 4.95 1.97
CA HIS A 21 19.58 4.20 1.08
C HIS A 21 20.93 3.85 1.75
N GLN A 22 21.50 4.76 2.56
CA GLN A 22 22.74 4.51 3.30
C GLN A 22 22.62 3.38 4.32
N THR A 23 21.40 3.10 4.81
CA THR A 23 21.15 1.98 5.72
C THR A 23 21.05 0.63 5.03
N ARG A 24 21.06 0.61 3.69
CA ARG A 24 20.80 -0.55 2.83
C ARG A 24 19.37 -1.10 2.96
N CYS A 25 18.42 -0.30 3.40
CA CYS A 25 17.00 -0.63 3.30
C CYS A 25 16.49 -0.37 1.89
N GLN A 26 15.64 -1.26 1.40
CA GLN A 26 14.86 -1.00 0.19
C GLN A 26 13.56 -0.30 0.56
N LEU A 27 13.13 0.65 -0.26
CA LEU A 27 11.92 1.44 -0.04
C LEU A 27 10.92 1.21 -1.15
N VAL A 28 9.65 1.04 -0.78
CA VAL A 28 8.52 1.09 -1.71
C VAL A 28 7.63 2.25 -1.31
N VAL A 29 7.45 3.19 -2.22
CA VAL A 29 6.60 4.37 -2.05
C VAL A 29 5.33 4.19 -2.86
N LEU A 30 4.19 4.32 -2.22
CA LEU A 30 2.87 4.18 -2.85
C LEU A 30 2.15 5.52 -2.85
N ALA A 31 1.53 5.86 -3.98
CA ALA A 31 0.67 7.04 -4.03
C ALA A 31 -0.60 6.83 -3.21
N GLY A 32 -0.94 7.81 -2.39
CA GLY A 32 -2.23 7.96 -1.77
C GLY A 32 -3.21 8.77 -2.64
N ASN A 33 -4.41 9.00 -2.10
CA ASN A 33 -5.46 9.77 -2.80
C ASN A 33 -5.15 11.25 -2.95
N HIS A 34 -4.26 11.80 -2.12
CA HIS A 34 -3.81 13.20 -2.16
C HIS A 34 -2.64 13.42 -3.11
N ASP A 35 -1.93 12.37 -3.51
CA ASP A 35 -0.73 12.50 -4.31
C ASP A 35 -1.02 12.77 -5.79
N SER A 36 -0.15 13.60 -6.40
CA SER A 36 -0.10 13.75 -7.85
C SER A 36 0.70 12.59 -8.46
N VAL A 37 0.05 11.81 -9.32
CA VAL A 37 0.71 10.73 -10.07
C VAL A 37 1.93 11.23 -10.83
N ALA A 38 1.79 12.38 -11.50
CA ALA A 38 2.86 12.96 -12.31
C ALA A 38 4.06 13.38 -11.44
N MET A 39 3.81 14.09 -10.33
CA MET A 39 4.89 14.54 -9.46
C MET A 39 5.59 13.39 -8.73
N LEU A 40 4.82 12.43 -8.22
CA LEU A 40 5.41 11.30 -7.52
C LEU A 40 6.18 10.37 -8.48
N GLY A 41 5.69 10.20 -9.71
CA GLY A 41 6.31 9.38 -10.73
C GLY A 41 7.49 10.04 -11.47
N GLU A 42 7.64 11.39 -11.40
CA GLU A 42 8.64 12.14 -12.13
C GLU A 42 10.07 11.62 -11.94
N SER A 43 10.41 11.26 -10.72
CA SER A 43 11.75 10.83 -10.33
C SER A 43 11.91 9.32 -10.17
N GLN A 44 10.90 8.51 -10.52
CA GLN A 44 10.91 7.06 -10.22
C GLN A 44 12.13 6.32 -10.78
N ASN A 45 12.58 6.63 -11.99
CA ASN A 45 13.75 5.99 -12.62
C ASN A 45 15.05 6.34 -11.88
N LEU A 46 15.18 7.58 -11.40
CA LEU A 46 16.31 8.00 -10.58
C LEU A 46 16.28 7.33 -9.21
N LEU A 47 15.13 7.30 -8.58
CA LEU A 47 14.95 6.71 -7.24
C LEU A 47 15.18 5.20 -7.23
N GLN A 48 14.95 4.53 -8.35
CA GLN A 48 15.27 3.11 -8.50
C GLN A 48 16.78 2.83 -8.31
N GLN A 49 17.66 3.76 -8.72
CA GLN A 49 19.11 3.66 -8.47
C GLN A 49 19.45 3.78 -6.97
N LEU A 50 18.55 4.35 -6.17
CA LEU A 50 18.64 4.47 -4.72
C LEU A 50 17.85 3.37 -3.99
N SER A 51 17.66 2.22 -4.62
CA SER A 51 16.90 1.08 -4.06
C SER A 51 15.48 1.46 -3.62
N THR A 52 14.87 2.43 -4.32
CA THR A 52 13.53 2.94 -4.04
C THR A 52 12.62 2.71 -5.24
N ARG A 53 11.53 1.97 -5.04
CA ARG A 53 10.47 1.81 -6.05
C ARG A 53 9.30 2.73 -5.73
N VAL A 54 8.87 3.49 -6.72
CA VAL A 54 7.72 4.41 -6.60
C VAL A 54 6.59 3.88 -7.46
N ILE A 55 5.44 3.62 -6.83
CA ILE A 55 4.22 3.15 -7.51
C ILE A 55 3.19 4.28 -7.42
N SER A 56 3.16 5.11 -8.43
CA SER A 56 2.34 6.33 -8.44
C SER A 56 0.91 6.12 -8.95
N ALA A 57 0.64 5.04 -9.67
CA ALA A 57 -0.66 4.68 -10.21
C ALA A 57 -0.77 3.18 -10.45
N VAL A 58 -1.98 2.70 -10.67
CA VAL A 58 -2.25 1.35 -11.20
C VAL A 58 -1.65 1.22 -12.59
N SER A 59 -1.05 0.07 -12.89
CA SER A 59 -0.49 -0.27 -14.19
C SER A 59 -1.10 -1.56 -14.74
N ASP A 60 -1.23 -1.61 -16.06
CA ASP A 60 -1.58 -2.86 -16.76
C ASP A 60 -0.40 -3.84 -16.79
N ASN A 61 0.82 -3.33 -16.66
CA ASN A 61 2.04 -4.14 -16.53
C ASN A 61 2.19 -4.64 -15.10
N ILE A 62 1.86 -5.91 -14.87
CA ILE A 62 1.89 -6.54 -13.55
C ILE A 62 3.28 -6.43 -12.89
N ALA A 63 4.36 -6.55 -13.66
CA ALA A 63 5.73 -6.49 -13.14
C ALA A 63 6.11 -5.13 -12.52
N GLU A 64 5.35 -4.08 -12.78
CA GLU A 64 5.53 -2.78 -12.11
C GLU A 64 4.95 -2.78 -10.68
N GLN A 65 3.99 -3.65 -10.40
CA GLN A 65 3.30 -3.72 -9.11
C GLN A 65 3.59 -5.00 -8.33
N VAL A 66 4.06 -6.07 -9.00
CA VAL A 66 4.42 -7.34 -8.34
C VAL A 66 5.89 -7.65 -8.61
N PHE A 67 6.67 -7.76 -7.54
CA PHE A 67 8.11 -7.98 -7.65
C PHE A 67 8.68 -8.57 -6.36
N VAL A 68 9.85 -9.17 -6.48
CA VAL A 68 10.62 -9.65 -5.32
C VAL A 68 11.49 -8.51 -4.80
N LEU A 69 11.45 -8.28 -3.49
CA LEU A 69 12.45 -7.51 -2.76
C LEU A 69 13.35 -8.46 -1.98
N GLY A 70 14.66 -8.25 -2.12
CA GLY A 70 15.66 -8.98 -1.37
C GLY A 70 16.37 -8.09 -0.37
N SER A 71 16.74 -8.64 0.77
CA SER A 71 17.59 -7.93 1.72
C SER A 71 18.97 -7.63 1.09
N LEU A 72 19.44 -6.39 1.22
CA LEU A 72 20.81 -6.02 0.82
C LEU A 72 21.87 -6.47 1.82
N LYS A 73 21.47 -7.13 2.92
CA LYS A 73 22.33 -7.60 4.00
C LYS A 73 22.32 -9.12 4.19
N THR A 74 21.23 -9.75 3.78
CA THR A 74 20.99 -11.20 3.96
C THR A 74 20.39 -11.76 2.66
N GLU A 75 20.24 -13.08 2.58
CA GLU A 75 19.58 -13.73 1.42
C GLU A 75 18.05 -13.72 1.52
N GLN A 76 17.49 -13.13 2.56
CA GLN A 76 16.04 -13.08 2.77
C GLN A 76 15.33 -12.23 1.71
N GLN A 77 14.19 -12.72 1.24
CA GLN A 77 13.40 -12.12 0.19
C GLN A 77 11.91 -12.14 0.56
N ALA A 78 11.14 -11.25 -0.04
CA ALA A 78 9.68 -11.22 0.03
C ALA A 78 9.10 -10.81 -1.32
N VAL A 79 7.92 -11.28 -1.63
CA VAL A 79 7.13 -10.81 -2.79
C VAL A 79 6.26 -9.66 -2.36
N ILE A 80 6.29 -8.57 -3.10
CA ILE A 80 5.49 -7.38 -2.85
C ILE A 80 4.42 -7.24 -3.92
N CYS A 81 3.15 -7.14 -3.50
CA CYS A 81 2.05 -6.62 -4.29
C CYS A 81 1.87 -5.14 -3.95
N ALA A 82 2.51 -4.27 -4.68
CA ALA A 82 2.54 -2.83 -4.43
C ALA A 82 1.32 -2.15 -5.09
N ILE A 83 0.23 -2.02 -4.33
CA ILE A 83 -1.03 -1.47 -4.82
C ILE A 83 -1.20 -0.06 -4.23
N PRO A 84 -1.13 1.00 -5.07
CA PRO A 84 -1.34 2.38 -4.65
C PRO A 84 -2.84 2.68 -4.51
N PHE A 85 -3.18 3.94 -4.25
CA PHE A 85 -4.56 4.40 -4.35
C PHE A 85 -5.14 4.12 -5.75
N ILE A 86 -6.20 3.32 -5.80
CA ILE A 86 -6.88 2.97 -7.04
C ILE A 86 -7.94 4.04 -7.35
N ARG A 87 -7.76 4.77 -8.44
CA ARG A 87 -8.79 5.69 -8.93
C ARG A 87 -9.82 4.92 -9.75
N ALA A 88 -11.11 5.24 -9.59
CA ALA A 88 -12.17 4.55 -10.34
C ALA A 88 -11.89 4.50 -11.86
N ARG A 89 -11.38 5.60 -12.43
CA ARG A 89 -11.04 5.71 -13.86
C ARG A 89 -9.92 4.77 -14.31
N ASP A 90 -9.09 4.28 -13.37
CA ASP A 90 -7.95 3.42 -13.67
C ASP A 90 -8.37 1.96 -13.84
N VAL A 91 -9.53 1.56 -13.27
CA VAL A 91 -9.99 0.17 -13.23
C VAL A 91 -11.39 -0.06 -13.80
N VAL A 92 -12.23 0.98 -13.95
CA VAL A 92 -13.61 0.87 -14.44
C VAL A 92 -13.81 1.71 -15.69
N LYS A 93 -14.42 1.10 -16.71
CA LYS A 93 -15.00 1.83 -17.85
C LYS A 93 -16.45 2.15 -17.52
N SER A 94 -16.78 3.43 -17.35
CA SER A 94 -18.15 3.86 -17.10
C SER A 94 -18.99 3.83 -18.37
N TYR A 95 -20.25 3.36 -18.26
CA TYR A 95 -21.22 3.38 -19.35
C TYR A 95 -22.37 4.32 -18.98
N ALA A 96 -22.94 5.00 -19.98
CA ALA A 96 -24.10 5.84 -19.80
C ALA A 96 -25.30 4.99 -19.33
N GLY A 97 -26.10 5.52 -18.39
CA GLY A 97 -27.30 4.85 -17.89
C GLY A 97 -27.12 3.93 -16.68
N GLN A 98 -25.90 3.74 -16.18
CA GLN A 98 -25.68 2.96 -14.95
C GLN A 98 -26.23 3.70 -13.71
N SER A 99 -26.94 2.97 -12.85
CA SER A 99 -27.37 3.45 -11.53
C SER A 99 -26.15 3.61 -10.57
N ALA A 100 -26.35 4.29 -9.44
CA ALA A 100 -25.32 4.43 -8.41
C ALA A 100 -24.85 3.07 -7.86
N ASP A 101 -25.80 2.17 -7.58
CA ASP A 101 -25.52 0.83 -7.06
C ASP A 101 -24.75 -0.04 -8.06
N GLU A 102 -25.09 0.04 -9.35
CA GLU A 102 -24.34 -0.67 -10.39
C GLU A 102 -22.91 -0.16 -10.51
N LYS A 103 -22.70 1.15 -10.44
CA LYS A 103 -21.34 1.75 -10.42
C LYS A 103 -20.54 1.30 -9.21
N GLN A 104 -21.16 1.28 -8.03
CA GLN A 104 -20.52 0.83 -6.79
C GLN A 104 -20.07 -0.64 -6.89
N ARG A 105 -20.97 -1.53 -7.33
CA ARG A 105 -20.67 -2.96 -7.52
C ARG A 105 -19.57 -3.17 -8.56
N SER A 106 -19.66 -2.50 -9.70
CA SER A 106 -18.65 -2.60 -10.76
C SER A 106 -17.27 -2.16 -10.25
N LEU A 107 -17.22 -1.09 -9.46
CA LEU A 107 -15.98 -0.60 -8.88
C LEU A 107 -15.41 -1.57 -7.85
N GLN A 108 -16.23 -2.09 -6.94
CA GLN A 108 -15.80 -3.10 -5.97
C GLN A 108 -15.24 -4.34 -6.68
N GLN A 109 -15.96 -4.85 -7.69
CA GLN A 109 -15.51 -6.00 -8.48
C GLN A 109 -14.19 -5.72 -9.22
N ALA A 110 -14.03 -4.51 -9.77
CA ALA A 110 -12.80 -4.13 -10.45
C ALA A 110 -11.61 -4.06 -9.49
N ILE A 111 -11.80 -3.53 -8.27
CA ILE A 111 -10.77 -3.49 -7.23
C ILE A 111 -10.43 -4.92 -6.80
N THR A 112 -11.43 -5.75 -6.46
CA THR A 112 -11.23 -7.15 -6.10
C THR A 112 -10.48 -7.91 -7.19
N GLY A 113 -10.90 -7.75 -8.45
CA GLY A 113 -10.25 -8.39 -9.60
C GLY A 113 -8.80 -7.92 -9.80
N HIS A 114 -8.50 -6.64 -9.52
CA HIS A 114 -7.14 -6.13 -9.58
C HIS A 114 -6.26 -6.78 -8.50
N TYR A 115 -6.72 -6.85 -7.25
CA TYR A 115 -6.02 -7.55 -6.16
C TYR A 115 -5.77 -9.01 -6.49
N GLN A 116 -6.79 -9.74 -6.97
CA GLN A 116 -6.67 -11.16 -7.29
C GLN A 116 -5.68 -11.42 -8.44
N ARG A 117 -5.70 -10.58 -9.48
CA ARG A 117 -4.77 -10.67 -10.61
C ARG A 117 -3.31 -10.51 -10.16
N LEU A 118 -3.03 -9.50 -9.35
CA LEU A 118 -1.69 -9.25 -8.84
C LEU A 118 -1.26 -10.34 -7.85
N PHE A 119 -2.18 -10.80 -7.00
CA PHE A 119 -1.90 -11.86 -6.03
C PHE A 119 -1.58 -13.20 -6.70
N SER A 120 -2.26 -13.54 -7.81
CA SER A 120 -1.95 -14.75 -8.58
C SER A 120 -0.51 -14.74 -9.11
N GLU A 121 -0.03 -13.60 -9.60
CA GLU A 121 1.36 -13.44 -10.01
C GLU A 121 2.32 -13.54 -8.82
N ALA A 122 1.95 -12.90 -7.69
CA ALA A 122 2.75 -12.97 -6.48
C ALA A 122 2.90 -14.40 -5.95
N GLN A 123 1.84 -15.21 -6.02
CA GLN A 123 1.91 -16.63 -5.66
C GLN A 123 2.88 -17.41 -6.56
N ALA A 124 2.86 -17.13 -7.87
CA ALA A 124 3.80 -17.75 -8.81
C ALA A 124 5.25 -17.38 -8.49
N LEU A 125 5.53 -16.10 -8.22
CA LEU A 125 6.85 -15.63 -7.82
C LEU A 125 7.27 -16.21 -6.46
N ALA A 126 6.38 -16.26 -5.47
CA ALA A 126 6.66 -16.81 -4.16
C ALA A 126 7.00 -18.31 -4.22
N ALA A 127 6.33 -19.05 -5.10
CA ALA A 127 6.60 -20.46 -5.32
C ALA A 127 7.91 -20.71 -6.09
N ALA A 128 8.26 -19.83 -7.03
CA ALA A 128 9.51 -19.90 -7.80
C ALA A 128 10.75 -19.54 -6.97
N GLY A 129 10.60 -18.59 -6.03
CA GLY A 129 11.67 -18.10 -5.17
C GLY A 129 11.91 -18.95 -3.92
N LYS A 130 11.58 -20.26 -3.95
CA LYS A 130 11.80 -21.16 -2.80
C LYS A 130 13.25 -21.15 -2.35
N SER A 131 13.46 -20.78 -1.08
CA SER A 131 14.65 -21.12 -0.33
C SER A 131 14.51 -22.52 0.31
N ASP A 132 15.58 -23.05 0.89
CA ASP A 132 15.52 -24.29 1.70
C ASP A 132 14.53 -24.16 2.88
N GLU A 133 14.12 -22.94 3.23
CA GLU A 133 13.21 -22.57 4.33
C GLU A 133 11.72 -22.47 3.90
N GLY A 134 11.37 -22.68 2.64
CA GLY A 134 9.99 -22.65 2.16
C GLY A 134 9.71 -21.62 1.04
N ARG A 135 8.43 -21.20 0.89
CA ARG A 135 8.04 -20.16 -0.06
C ARG A 135 8.41 -18.77 0.46
N LEU A 136 8.50 -17.80 -0.43
CA LEU A 136 8.64 -16.39 -0.03
C LEU A 136 7.33 -15.87 0.57
N PRO A 137 7.38 -15.03 1.62
CA PRO A 137 6.20 -14.34 2.13
C PRO A 137 5.67 -13.33 1.10
N ILE A 138 4.34 -13.18 1.03
CA ILE A 138 3.66 -12.24 0.16
C ILE A 138 3.13 -11.08 0.99
N ILE A 139 3.58 -9.87 0.69
CA ILE A 139 3.12 -8.64 1.33
C ILE A 139 2.32 -7.85 0.30
N ALA A 140 1.03 -7.68 0.54
CA ALA A 140 0.18 -6.82 -0.25
C ALA A 140 0.03 -5.43 0.41
N THR A 141 -0.31 -4.44 -0.40
CA THR A 141 -0.55 -3.09 0.08
C THR A 141 -1.90 -2.57 -0.40
N GLY A 142 -2.34 -1.44 0.16
CA GLY A 142 -3.52 -0.74 -0.31
C GLY A 142 -3.63 0.65 0.30
N HIS A 143 -4.36 1.54 -0.40
CA HIS A 143 -4.67 2.88 0.12
C HIS A 143 -6.16 3.14 -0.06
N LEU A 144 -6.97 2.72 0.92
CA LEU A 144 -8.43 2.75 0.86
C LEU A 144 -9.04 2.60 2.25
N THR A 145 -10.33 2.94 2.39
CA THR A 145 -11.10 2.65 3.61
C THR A 145 -11.60 1.21 3.58
N THR A 146 -11.46 0.47 4.69
CA THR A 146 -12.04 -0.87 4.86
C THR A 146 -13.21 -0.84 5.82
N ILE A 147 -14.18 -1.74 5.63
CA ILE A 147 -15.31 -1.91 6.55
C ILE A 147 -14.79 -2.28 7.94
N GLY A 148 -15.25 -1.56 8.96
CA GLY A 148 -14.84 -1.77 10.36
C GLY A 148 -13.59 -1.00 10.80
N ALA A 149 -12.99 -0.19 9.93
CA ALA A 149 -11.97 0.77 10.31
C ALA A 149 -12.59 2.03 10.95
N SER A 150 -11.90 2.62 11.96
CA SER A 150 -12.28 3.93 12.51
C SER A 150 -11.48 5.04 11.84
N THR A 151 -12.16 6.11 11.47
CA THR A 151 -11.56 7.28 10.81
C THR A 151 -11.34 8.44 11.80
N SER A 152 -10.53 9.42 11.43
CA SER A 152 -10.36 10.72 12.08
C SER A 152 -10.88 11.83 11.18
N GLU A 153 -11.02 13.06 11.72
CA GLU A 153 -11.56 14.21 10.96
C GLU A 153 -10.71 14.59 9.74
N SER A 154 -9.41 14.32 9.78
CA SER A 154 -8.50 14.57 8.67
C SER A 154 -8.56 13.53 7.55
N VAL A 155 -9.18 12.39 7.81
CA VAL A 155 -9.44 11.39 6.78
C VAL A 155 -10.60 11.89 5.92
N ARG A 156 -10.28 12.38 4.73
CA ARG A 156 -11.33 12.71 3.77
C ARG A 156 -12.05 11.44 3.37
N ASP A 157 -13.38 11.47 3.40
CA ASP A 157 -14.17 10.42 2.80
C ASP A 157 -13.69 10.18 1.38
N ILE A 158 -12.97 9.11 1.19
CA ILE A 158 -12.64 8.69 -0.17
C ILE A 158 -13.86 7.98 -0.72
N TYR A 159 -14.60 8.72 -1.48
CA TYR A 159 -15.43 8.09 -2.48
C TYR A 159 -14.49 7.66 -3.61
N ILE A 160 -14.07 6.40 -3.62
CA ILE A 160 -13.56 5.81 -4.85
C ILE A 160 -14.79 5.67 -5.75
N GLY A 161 -15.12 6.72 -6.49
CA GLY A 161 -16.43 6.79 -7.14
C GLY A 161 -17.58 6.79 -6.14
N THR A 162 -18.27 5.66 -5.98
CA THR A 162 -19.40 5.47 -5.05
C THR A 162 -19.08 4.47 -3.92
N LEU A 163 -17.87 3.93 -3.85
CA LEU A 163 -17.47 2.95 -2.84
C LEU A 163 -16.96 3.67 -1.57
N GLU A 164 -17.73 3.62 -0.50
CA GLU A 164 -17.39 4.21 0.80
C GLU A 164 -16.35 3.38 1.56
N ALA A 165 -16.47 2.06 1.51
CA ALA A 165 -15.52 1.16 2.17
C ALA A 165 -15.42 -0.18 1.44
N PHE A 166 -14.21 -0.74 1.40
CA PHE A 166 -13.91 -2.02 0.78
C PHE A 166 -14.06 -3.16 1.82
N PRO A 167 -14.78 -4.25 1.50
CA PRO A 167 -14.92 -5.36 2.43
C PRO A 167 -13.56 -6.05 2.68
N ALA A 168 -13.21 -6.25 3.94
CA ALA A 168 -11.95 -6.93 4.30
C ALA A 168 -11.88 -8.38 3.78
N SER A 169 -13.03 -9.03 3.59
CA SER A 169 -13.14 -10.38 3.03
C SER A 169 -12.78 -10.49 1.54
N GLU A 170 -12.69 -9.37 0.84
CA GLU A 170 -12.35 -9.30 -0.58
C GLU A 170 -10.84 -9.18 -0.82
N PHE A 171 -10.06 -8.96 0.23
CA PHE A 171 -8.60 -9.01 0.11
C PHE A 171 -8.12 -10.45 -0.14
N PRO A 172 -7.04 -10.63 -0.91
CA PRO A 172 -6.43 -11.93 -1.08
C PRO A 172 -5.78 -12.42 0.22
N ASP A 173 -5.54 -13.72 0.30
CA ASP A 173 -4.89 -14.38 1.44
C ASP A 173 -3.35 -14.17 1.41
N ALA A 174 -2.94 -12.92 1.53
CA ALA A 174 -1.53 -12.53 1.64
C ALA A 174 -1.05 -12.67 3.09
N ASP A 175 0.25 -12.92 3.28
CA ASP A 175 0.82 -13.09 4.63
C ASP A 175 0.75 -11.80 5.45
N TYR A 176 0.78 -10.64 4.78
CA TYR A 176 0.55 -9.34 5.40
C TYR A 176 -0.06 -8.36 4.42
N ILE A 177 -0.99 -7.52 4.88
CA ILE A 177 -1.61 -6.46 4.09
C ILE A 177 -1.39 -5.12 4.80
N ALA A 178 -0.49 -4.31 4.24
CA ALA A 178 -0.15 -2.99 4.73
C ALA A 178 -1.07 -1.94 4.11
N LEU A 179 -1.93 -1.34 4.91
CA LEU A 179 -2.90 -0.35 4.47
C LEU A 179 -2.51 1.07 4.85
N GLY A 180 -2.70 1.99 3.91
CA GLY A 180 -2.66 3.44 4.11
C GLY A 180 -4.05 4.06 4.06
N HIS A 181 -4.14 5.39 4.16
CA HIS A 181 -5.32 6.24 4.17
C HIS A 181 -5.84 6.56 5.58
N ILE A 182 -6.07 5.57 6.43
CA ILE A 182 -6.55 5.81 7.80
C ILE A 182 -5.38 6.23 8.67
N HIS A 183 -5.51 7.39 9.35
CA HIS A 183 -4.42 8.01 10.10
C HIS A 183 -4.22 7.44 11.50
N ARG A 184 -5.16 6.61 11.99
CA ARG A 184 -5.05 5.92 13.26
C ARG A 184 -4.48 4.52 13.06
N PRO A 185 -3.40 4.15 13.78
CA PRO A 185 -2.89 2.78 13.78
C PRO A 185 -3.96 1.81 14.27
N GLN A 186 -4.31 0.83 13.46
CA GLN A 186 -5.35 -0.14 13.83
C GLN A 186 -5.30 -1.42 13.00
N LYS A 187 -5.84 -2.49 13.59
CA LYS A 187 -6.14 -3.73 12.88
C LYS A 187 -7.46 -3.60 12.13
N VAL A 188 -7.56 -4.23 10.97
CA VAL A 188 -8.84 -4.39 10.28
C VAL A 188 -9.55 -5.60 10.87
N THR A 189 -10.76 -5.39 11.39
CA THR A 189 -11.48 -6.42 12.15
C THR A 189 -10.64 -6.92 13.35
N LYS A 190 -10.40 -8.22 13.46
CA LYS A 190 -9.52 -8.83 14.47
C LYS A 190 -8.25 -9.45 13.86
N SER A 191 -7.98 -9.15 12.59
CA SER A 191 -6.85 -9.73 11.87
C SER A 191 -5.52 -9.12 12.30
N GLU A 192 -4.52 -9.94 12.58
CA GLU A 192 -3.16 -9.48 12.88
C GLU A 192 -2.42 -9.05 11.60
N HIS A 193 -2.76 -9.64 10.46
CA HIS A 193 -2.06 -9.47 9.20
C HIS A 193 -2.64 -8.39 8.28
N ILE A 194 -3.79 -7.74 8.63
CA ILE A 194 -4.37 -6.62 7.89
C ILE A 194 -4.38 -5.39 8.78
N ARG A 195 -3.53 -4.41 8.47
CA ARG A 195 -3.33 -3.26 9.36
C ARG A 195 -3.14 -1.94 8.64
N TYR A 196 -3.60 -0.89 9.30
CA TYR A 196 -3.19 0.49 9.04
C TYR A 196 -2.06 0.85 10.01
N SER A 197 -0.94 1.35 9.50
CA SER A 197 0.12 1.90 10.34
C SER A 197 -0.22 3.30 10.88
N GLY A 198 -1.15 3.97 10.25
CA GLY A 198 -1.52 5.34 10.55
C GLY A 198 -0.59 6.37 9.88
N SER A 199 -0.80 7.65 10.19
CA SER A 199 0.07 8.73 9.76
C SER A 199 1.23 8.93 10.73
N PRO A 200 2.43 9.30 10.27
CA PRO A 200 3.61 9.52 11.14
C PRO A 200 3.49 10.78 12.02
N ILE A 201 2.61 11.70 11.64
CA ILE A 201 2.32 12.95 12.38
C ILE A 201 0.81 13.14 12.52
N ALA A 202 0.38 13.93 13.50
CA ALA A 202 -1.02 14.34 13.61
C ALA A 202 -1.36 15.32 12.47
N LEU A 203 -2.41 15.05 11.74
CA LEU A 203 -2.90 15.86 10.62
C LEU A 203 -4.17 16.64 10.97
N SER A 204 -4.76 16.37 12.15
CA SER A 204 -5.93 17.06 12.70
C SER A 204 -5.86 17.13 14.23
N PHE A 205 -6.67 18.00 14.85
CA PHE A 205 -6.67 18.18 16.31
C PHE A 205 -7.17 16.95 17.07
N ASP A 206 -8.08 16.18 16.51
CA ASP A 206 -8.56 14.94 17.11
C ASP A 206 -7.49 13.82 17.16
N GLU A 207 -6.44 13.95 16.34
CA GLU A 207 -5.28 13.06 16.33
C GLU A 207 -4.17 13.47 17.31
N ALA A 208 -4.22 14.70 17.88
CA ALA A 208 -3.14 15.26 18.67
C ALA A 208 -2.75 14.42 19.90
N ASN A 209 -3.72 13.69 20.46
CA ASN A 209 -3.50 12.80 21.61
C ASN A 209 -3.30 11.32 21.22
N THR A 210 -3.20 11.03 19.94
CA THR A 210 -2.98 9.66 19.45
C THR A 210 -1.48 9.41 19.31
N GLN A 211 -0.97 8.37 19.96
CA GLN A 211 0.42 7.95 19.77
C GLN A 211 0.61 7.53 18.32
N LYS A 212 1.48 8.22 17.62
CA LYS A 212 1.89 7.88 16.25
C LYS A 212 2.95 6.79 16.29
N SER A 213 2.90 5.89 15.32
CA SER A 213 3.76 4.71 15.28
C SER A 213 4.01 4.24 13.85
N ILE A 214 5.02 3.41 13.71
CA ILE A 214 5.24 2.58 12.54
C ILE A 214 4.92 1.12 12.88
N VAL A 215 4.59 0.32 11.88
CA VAL A 215 4.41 -1.12 12.04
C VAL A 215 5.67 -1.83 11.59
N ILE A 216 6.20 -2.70 12.46
CA ILE A 216 7.25 -3.65 12.12
C ILE A 216 6.58 -5.02 11.98
N ALA A 217 6.67 -5.63 10.82
CA ALA A 217 6.18 -6.98 10.55
C ALA A 217 7.38 -7.90 10.27
N GLU A 218 7.51 -8.96 11.05
CA GLU A 218 8.58 -9.94 10.93
C GLU A 218 8.05 -11.23 10.31
N PHE A 219 8.83 -11.80 9.40
CA PHE A 219 8.49 -13.05 8.71
C PHE A 219 9.54 -14.09 9.02
N LYS A 220 9.08 -15.32 9.23
CA LYS A 220 9.93 -16.48 9.44
C LYS A 220 9.34 -17.66 8.67
N ASP A 221 10.19 -18.42 8.00
CA ASP A 221 9.80 -19.61 7.22
C ASP A 221 8.66 -19.33 6.19
N GLY A 222 8.65 -18.10 5.64
CA GLY A 222 7.64 -17.66 4.66
C GLY A 222 6.29 -17.22 5.24
N GLU A 223 6.17 -17.12 6.57
CA GLU A 223 4.94 -16.75 7.26
C GLU A 223 5.15 -15.54 8.19
N LEU A 224 4.08 -14.79 8.48
CA LEU A 224 4.11 -13.70 9.44
C LEU A 224 4.33 -14.26 10.86
N SER A 225 5.46 -13.92 11.48
CA SER A 225 5.82 -14.41 12.81
C SER A 225 5.50 -13.42 13.93
N HIS A 226 5.67 -12.12 13.68
CA HIS A 226 5.47 -11.08 14.68
C HIS A 226 5.06 -9.76 14.05
N VAL A 227 4.24 -8.97 14.77
CA VAL A 227 3.88 -7.61 14.40
C VAL A 227 3.96 -6.69 15.61
N GLU A 228 4.78 -5.66 15.52
CA GLU A 228 5.00 -4.67 16.56
C GLU A 228 4.62 -3.26 16.09
N LEU A 229 4.09 -2.45 17.01
CA LEU A 229 3.90 -1.01 16.85
C LEU A 229 5.02 -0.29 17.57
N THR A 230 5.89 0.38 16.83
CA THR A 230 6.99 1.18 17.36
C THR A 230 6.62 2.67 17.31
N PRO A 231 6.55 3.37 18.48
CA PRO A 231 6.24 4.81 18.57
C PRO A 231 7.23 5.70 17.83
#